data_95f6f5eddae9ae52ec551cc5991c36c6
#
_entry.id   95f6f5eddae9ae52ec551cc5991c36c6
#
_cell.length_a   1.000
_cell.length_b   1.000
_cell.length_c   1.000
_cell.angle_alpha   90.00
_cell.angle_beta   90.00
_cell.angle_gamma   90.00
#
_symmetry.space_group_name_H-M   'P 1'
#
loop_
_entity.id
_entity.type
_entity.pdbx_description
1 polymer ?
#
loop_
_entity_poly.entity_id
_entity_poly.type
_entity_poly.pdbx_seq_one_letter_code
_entity_poly.pdbx_strand_id
1 'polypeptide(L)'
;MKWAFLLGSPDISGGTYVIFEHAIRNMKRGEDVYIITLEEVTMDRLYWHPEAKALKWKTYEQVKNEVFDVAIATWWRTIFDIHKVNAKSYVYFVQSIESKFYPEKEKILRNLVESTYLIPFTIITEATWIKEYLEEKYNLDVLLVHNGIRKDIYQLEGDRYEKSKGLRILVEGPVDVPFKNVPKTIKLAKKSNADEIWLLSSSKIKKYKGIDRVFSHVPITEVAKIYRSCDVIVKLSYVEGMFGPPLEMFHCGGTAITYNVTGHDEYIVNGVNGLVAKRDDEEQVINYINMLKSNPEKLEQLKQNAIKTANEWIDWEESSIRFGEALYKAVEMSKVTQEELKHKGKFLFDYYVAAERKRINLVKDGNLRNLAKYIEFKCPNVTRRIVKILKFFHINITVS
;
A
#
# COMPACT_ATOMS: atom_id res chain seq x y z
N MET A 1 -22.79 -6.54 -11.66
CA MET A 1 -21.75 -7.01 -12.62
C MET A 1 -20.89 -8.13 -11.99
N LYS A 2 -20.19 -8.91 -12.83
CA LYS A 2 -19.20 -9.90 -12.39
C LYS A 2 -17.80 -9.30 -12.47
N TRP A 3 -17.15 -9.10 -11.32
CA TRP A 3 -15.87 -8.38 -11.18
C TRP A 3 -14.73 -9.35 -10.88
N ALA A 4 -13.56 -9.12 -11.45
CA ALA A 4 -12.33 -9.86 -11.16
C ALA A 4 -11.24 -8.89 -10.71
N PHE A 5 -10.96 -8.82 -9.41
CA PHE A 5 -9.77 -8.12 -8.91
C PHE A 5 -8.54 -9.02 -9.02
N LEU A 6 -7.53 -8.59 -9.75
CA LEU A 6 -6.26 -9.30 -9.87
C LEU A 6 -5.35 -8.89 -8.71
N LEU A 7 -5.07 -9.79 -7.80
CA LEU A 7 -4.32 -9.53 -6.59
C LEU A 7 -2.92 -10.18 -6.63
N GLY A 8 -1.90 -9.40 -6.31
CA GLY A 8 -0.51 -9.89 -6.28
C GLY A 8 -0.21 -10.79 -5.07
N SER A 9 -0.70 -10.44 -3.89
CA SER A 9 -0.57 -11.22 -2.64
C SER A 9 -1.73 -10.93 -1.70
N PRO A 10 -2.25 -11.95 -0.96
CA PRO A 10 -3.26 -11.76 0.08
C PRO A 10 -2.67 -11.32 1.42
N ASP A 11 -1.36 -11.14 1.52
CA ASP A 11 -0.67 -10.79 2.76
C ASP A 11 -0.93 -9.34 3.17
N ILE A 12 -0.64 -9.01 4.43
CA ILE A 12 -0.89 -7.68 5.01
C ILE A 12 -0.14 -6.60 4.21
N SER A 13 -0.89 -5.74 3.57
CA SER A 13 -0.40 -4.52 2.94
C SER A 13 -1.53 -3.49 2.81
N GLY A 14 -1.17 -2.21 2.71
CA GLY A 14 -2.17 -1.14 2.49
C GLY A 14 -2.99 -1.38 1.21
N GLY A 15 -2.31 -1.73 0.11
CA GLY A 15 -3.00 -1.98 -1.16
C GLY A 15 -3.94 -3.18 -1.12
N THR A 16 -3.54 -4.28 -0.46
CA THR A 16 -4.42 -5.45 -0.27
C THR A 16 -5.63 -5.09 0.59
N TYR A 17 -5.41 -4.29 1.64
CA TYR A 17 -6.49 -3.79 2.51
C TYR A 17 -7.54 -3.00 1.72
N VAL A 18 -7.11 -2.06 0.90
CA VAL A 18 -7.99 -1.24 0.06
C VAL A 18 -8.83 -2.10 -0.89
N ILE A 19 -8.20 -3.08 -1.54
CA ILE A 19 -8.92 -4.02 -2.44
C ILE A 19 -9.97 -4.80 -1.66
N PHE A 20 -9.65 -5.30 -0.46
CA PHE A 20 -10.62 -6.03 0.36
C PHE A 20 -11.80 -5.17 0.78
N GLU A 21 -11.56 -3.93 1.20
CA GLU A 21 -12.61 -3.02 1.61
C GLU A 21 -13.60 -2.74 0.46
N HIS A 22 -13.11 -2.47 -0.75
CA HIS A 22 -13.99 -2.31 -1.92
C HIS A 22 -14.68 -3.61 -2.32
N ALA A 23 -13.95 -4.72 -2.38
CA ALA A 23 -14.48 -6.01 -2.82
C ALA A 23 -15.60 -6.52 -1.90
N ILE A 24 -15.38 -6.50 -0.58
CA ILE A 24 -16.34 -6.99 0.42
C ILE A 24 -17.63 -6.19 0.40
N ARG A 25 -17.55 -4.85 0.36
CA ARG A 25 -18.74 -4.00 0.39
C ARG A 25 -19.53 -4.09 -0.89
N ASN A 26 -18.86 -4.12 -2.05
CA ASN A 26 -19.57 -4.29 -3.31
C ASN A 26 -20.19 -5.69 -3.43
N MET A 27 -19.52 -6.74 -2.93
CA MET A 27 -20.12 -8.06 -2.81
C MET A 27 -21.38 -8.06 -1.92
N LYS A 28 -21.33 -7.38 -0.77
CA LYS A 28 -22.51 -7.23 0.13
C LYS A 28 -23.66 -6.45 -0.52
N ARG A 29 -23.36 -5.56 -1.48
CA ARG A 29 -24.35 -4.84 -2.30
C ARG A 29 -24.88 -5.62 -3.51
N GLY A 30 -24.46 -6.86 -3.67
CA GLY A 30 -24.98 -7.77 -4.70
C GLY A 30 -24.12 -7.89 -5.94
N GLU A 31 -22.92 -7.30 -5.97
CA GLU A 31 -21.97 -7.54 -7.05
C GLU A 31 -21.34 -8.94 -6.94
N ASP A 32 -21.08 -9.57 -8.07
CA ASP A 32 -20.45 -10.88 -8.13
C ASP A 32 -18.92 -10.73 -8.18
N VAL A 33 -18.28 -10.62 -6.98
CA VAL A 33 -16.88 -10.23 -6.85
C VAL A 33 -15.96 -11.42 -6.63
N TYR A 34 -14.91 -11.49 -7.45
CA TYR A 34 -13.85 -12.50 -7.40
C TYR A 34 -12.49 -11.85 -7.12
N ILE A 35 -11.67 -12.53 -6.34
CA ILE A 35 -10.25 -12.22 -6.18
C ILE A 35 -9.45 -13.27 -6.96
N ILE A 36 -8.67 -12.81 -7.94
CA ILE A 36 -7.88 -13.68 -8.81
C ILE A 36 -6.41 -13.57 -8.42
N THR A 37 -5.80 -14.71 -8.12
CA THR A 37 -4.40 -14.83 -7.70
C THR A 37 -3.63 -15.81 -8.57
N LEU A 38 -2.30 -15.74 -8.51
CA LEU A 38 -1.44 -16.66 -9.26
C LEU A 38 -1.49 -18.08 -8.66
N GLU A 39 -1.53 -18.19 -7.34
CA GLU A 39 -1.56 -19.45 -6.59
C GLU A 39 -2.80 -19.49 -5.71
N GLU A 40 -3.25 -20.70 -5.34
CA GLU A 40 -4.36 -20.86 -4.39
C GLU A 40 -4.04 -20.21 -3.05
N VAL A 41 -5.04 -19.54 -2.49
CA VAL A 41 -4.93 -18.84 -1.20
C VAL A 41 -5.58 -19.69 -0.13
N THR A 42 -4.81 -20.04 0.88
CA THR A 42 -5.32 -20.71 2.08
C THR A 42 -5.98 -19.68 3.01
N MET A 43 -7.14 -20.04 3.59
CA MET A 43 -7.96 -19.10 4.36
C MET A 43 -7.31 -18.65 5.68
N ASP A 44 -6.30 -19.37 6.18
CA ASP A 44 -5.49 -18.96 7.33
C ASP A 44 -4.64 -17.71 7.04
N ARG A 45 -4.24 -17.47 5.80
CA ARG A 45 -3.53 -16.24 5.40
C ARG A 45 -4.37 -14.97 5.56
N LEU A 46 -5.71 -15.12 5.63
CA LEU A 46 -6.66 -14.01 5.75
C LEU A 46 -7.03 -13.69 7.21
N TYR A 47 -6.26 -14.19 8.18
CA TYR A 47 -6.52 -13.96 9.62
C TYR A 47 -6.56 -12.48 10.01
N TRP A 48 -5.80 -11.65 9.31
CA TRP A 48 -5.69 -10.22 9.58
C TRP A 48 -6.91 -9.41 9.09
N HIS A 49 -7.67 -9.96 8.14
CA HIS A 49 -8.90 -9.40 7.60
C HIS A 49 -9.96 -10.51 7.43
N PRO A 50 -10.61 -10.95 8.51
CA PRO A 50 -11.45 -12.14 8.49
C PRO A 50 -12.62 -12.09 7.49
N GLU A 51 -13.18 -10.90 7.23
CA GLU A 51 -14.27 -10.71 6.27
C GLU A 51 -13.87 -11.08 4.83
N ALA A 52 -12.58 -10.98 4.48
CA ALA A 52 -12.07 -11.35 3.16
C ALA A 52 -12.23 -12.84 2.84
N LYS A 53 -12.45 -13.70 3.84
CA LYS A 53 -12.75 -15.12 3.64
C LYS A 53 -14.06 -15.38 2.91
N ALA A 54 -14.99 -14.42 2.94
CA ALA A 54 -16.27 -14.52 2.25
C ALA A 54 -16.18 -14.23 0.74
N LEU A 55 -15.09 -13.65 0.27
CA LEU A 55 -14.86 -13.37 -1.15
C LEU A 55 -14.64 -14.66 -1.94
N LYS A 56 -14.92 -14.63 -3.23
CA LYS A 56 -14.71 -15.75 -4.15
C LYS A 56 -13.25 -15.76 -4.63
N TRP A 57 -12.42 -16.59 -4.01
CA TRP A 57 -11.01 -16.75 -4.35
C TRP A 57 -10.83 -17.77 -5.46
N LYS A 58 -10.10 -17.40 -6.52
CA LYS A 58 -9.78 -18.23 -7.67
C LYS A 58 -8.36 -17.96 -8.15
N THR A 59 -7.79 -18.94 -8.87
CA THR A 59 -6.55 -18.73 -9.64
C THR A 59 -6.89 -18.38 -11.09
N TYR A 60 -5.89 -17.84 -11.82
CA TYR A 60 -6.05 -17.59 -13.26
C TYR A 60 -6.46 -18.85 -14.03
N GLU A 61 -5.93 -20.01 -13.64
CA GLU A 61 -6.26 -21.30 -14.30
C GLU A 61 -7.70 -21.71 -14.05
N GLN A 62 -8.22 -21.48 -12.83
CA GLN A 62 -9.59 -21.81 -12.47
C GLN A 62 -10.64 -20.96 -13.20
N VAL A 63 -10.28 -19.77 -13.64
CA VAL A 63 -11.21 -18.83 -14.30
C VAL A 63 -11.01 -18.72 -15.82
N LYS A 64 -10.13 -19.52 -16.42
CA LYS A 64 -9.78 -19.42 -17.86
C LYS A 64 -10.96 -19.55 -18.82
N ASN A 65 -12.03 -20.25 -18.42
CA ASN A 65 -13.24 -20.46 -19.20
C ASN A 65 -14.41 -19.58 -18.73
N GLU A 66 -14.19 -18.70 -17.73
CA GLU A 66 -15.18 -17.78 -17.23
C GLU A 66 -15.10 -16.44 -17.96
N VAL A 67 -16.25 -15.78 -18.11
CA VAL A 67 -16.33 -14.41 -18.66
C VAL A 67 -16.75 -13.47 -17.55
N PHE A 68 -15.97 -12.40 -17.37
CA PHE A 68 -16.24 -11.34 -16.41
C PHE A 68 -16.80 -10.12 -17.13
N ASP A 69 -17.54 -9.28 -16.42
CA ASP A 69 -17.93 -7.97 -16.96
C ASP A 69 -16.74 -7.03 -16.92
N VAL A 70 -15.91 -7.10 -15.86
CA VAL A 70 -14.69 -6.31 -15.73
C VAL A 70 -13.57 -7.07 -15.03
N ALA A 71 -12.34 -6.96 -15.58
CA ALA A 71 -11.11 -7.37 -14.92
C ALA A 71 -10.34 -6.12 -14.47
N ILE A 72 -9.91 -6.10 -13.21
CA ILE A 72 -9.31 -4.94 -12.54
C ILE A 72 -7.88 -5.30 -12.15
N ALA A 73 -6.90 -4.73 -12.83
CA ALA A 73 -5.51 -4.80 -12.38
C ALA A 73 -5.33 -3.86 -11.17
N THR A 74 -4.63 -4.32 -10.14
CA THR A 74 -4.46 -3.57 -8.89
C THR A 74 -3.01 -3.27 -8.54
N TRP A 75 -2.09 -3.71 -9.39
CA TRP A 75 -0.65 -3.55 -9.24
C TRP A 75 0.02 -3.62 -10.62
N TRP A 76 1.10 -2.90 -10.84
CA TRP A 76 1.78 -2.88 -12.14
C TRP A 76 2.12 -4.29 -12.67
N ARG A 77 2.44 -5.25 -11.80
CA ARG A 77 2.70 -6.64 -12.24
C ARG A 77 1.45 -7.35 -12.72
N THR A 78 0.30 -7.08 -12.14
CA THR A 78 -0.95 -7.72 -12.55
C THR A 78 -1.41 -7.28 -13.96
N ILE A 79 -0.87 -6.17 -14.46
CA ILE A 79 -1.06 -5.72 -15.85
C ILE A 79 -0.57 -6.76 -16.84
N PHE A 80 0.55 -7.42 -16.55
CA PHE A 80 1.12 -8.45 -17.45
C PHE A 80 0.36 -9.77 -17.43
N ASP A 81 -0.50 -9.97 -16.45
CA ASP A 81 -1.32 -11.17 -16.29
C ASP A 81 -2.81 -10.95 -16.60
N ILE A 82 -3.27 -9.69 -16.70
CA ILE A 82 -4.70 -9.35 -16.84
C ILE A 82 -5.33 -9.99 -18.10
N HIS A 83 -4.55 -10.14 -19.17
CA HIS A 83 -5.00 -10.81 -20.40
C HIS A 83 -5.34 -12.30 -20.21
N LYS A 84 -5.00 -12.91 -19.07
CA LYS A 84 -5.36 -14.30 -18.74
C LYS A 84 -6.79 -14.42 -18.21
N VAL A 85 -7.44 -13.31 -17.90
CA VAL A 85 -8.82 -13.23 -17.47
C VAL A 85 -9.66 -12.72 -18.65
N ASN A 86 -10.64 -13.52 -19.09
CA ASN A 86 -11.54 -13.10 -20.15
C ASN A 86 -12.59 -12.16 -19.57
N ALA A 87 -12.60 -10.90 -20.00
CA ALA A 87 -13.53 -9.89 -19.54
C ALA A 87 -14.01 -8.98 -20.69
N LYS A 88 -15.19 -8.40 -20.54
CA LYS A 88 -15.74 -7.41 -21.49
C LYS A 88 -15.00 -6.09 -21.43
N SER A 89 -14.49 -5.73 -20.23
CA SER A 89 -13.77 -4.48 -19.99
C SER A 89 -12.59 -4.71 -19.07
N TYR A 90 -11.57 -3.86 -19.21
CA TYR A 90 -10.32 -3.92 -18.45
C TYR A 90 -10.03 -2.56 -17.84
N VAL A 91 -9.79 -2.54 -16.52
CA VAL A 91 -9.56 -1.33 -15.73
C VAL A 91 -8.27 -1.48 -14.95
N TYR A 92 -7.56 -0.37 -14.75
CA TYR A 92 -6.40 -0.33 -13.86
C TYR A 92 -6.70 0.54 -12.64
N PHE A 93 -6.73 -0.09 -11.46
CA PHE A 93 -6.83 0.60 -10.17
C PHE A 93 -5.42 0.90 -9.66
N VAL A 94 -4.98 2.16 -9.84
CA VAL A 94 -3.64 2.64 -9.49
C VAL A 94 -3.65 3.18 -8.07
N GLN A 95 -3.00 2.49 -7.15
CA GLN A 95 -2.96 2.84 -5.72
C GLN A 95 -1.73 3.67 -5.33
N SER A 96 -0.75 3.80 -6.20
CA SER A 96 0.43 4.66 -6.05
C SER A 96 1.16 4.77 -7.38
N ILE A 97 2.09 5.71 -7.49
CA ILE A 97 3.07 5.71 -8.59
C ILE A 97 4.20 4.76 -8.21
N GLU A 98 4.00 3.48 -8.52
CA GLU A 98 4.79 2.36 -8.00
C GLU A 98 6.24 2.35 -8.50
N SER A 99 6.56 3.09 -9.56
CA SER A 99 7.94 3.35 -9.98
C SER A 99 8.77 4.03 -8.89
N LYS A 100 8.12 4.81 -8.01
CA LYS A 100 8.75 5.50 -6.88
C LYS A 100 9.13 4.55 -5.73
N PHE A 101 8.64 3.31 -5.71
CA PHE A 101 9.03 2.29 -4.72
C PHE A 101 10.43 1.74 -4.97
N TYR A 102 10.97 1.95 -6.18
CA TYR A 102 12.28 1.45 -6.59
C TYR A 102 13.32 2.58 -6.54
N PRO A 103 14.57 2.25 -6.13
CA PRO A 103 15.66 3.23 -6.13
C PRO A 103 15.86 3.88 -7.51
N GLU A 104 16.28 5.14 -7.54
CA GLU A 104 16.49 5.88 -8.80
C GLU A 104 17.50 5.22 -9.76
N LYS A 105 18.46 4.48 -9.22
CA LYS A 105 19.41 3.71 -10.01
C LYS A 105 18.78 2.55 -10.79
N GLU A 106 17.61 2.07 -10.41
CA GLU A 106 16.86 1.00 -11.09
C GLU A 106 16.03 1.57 -12.26
N LYS A 107 16.63 2.41 -13.09
CA LYS A 107 15.95 3.15 -14.17
C LYS A 107 15.16 2.24 -15.11
N ILE A 108 15.72 1.07 -15.46
CA ILE A 108 15.07 0.14 -16.41
C ILE A 108 13.78 -0.44 -15.81
N LEU A 109 13.82 -0.83 -14.53
CA LEU A 109 12.63 -1.30 -13.82
C LEU A 109 11.61 -0.19 -13.62
N ARG A 110 12.04 1.00 -13.21
CA ARG A 110 11.14 2.17 -13.08
C ARG A 110 10.47 2.50 -14.40
N ASN A 111 11.20 2.46 -15.52
CA ASN A 111 10.63 2.70 -16.84
C ASN A 111 9.62 1.61 -17.24
N LEU A 112 9.84 0.34 -16.87
CA LEU A 112 8.85 -0.70 -17.09
C LEU A 112 7.54 -0.39 -16.34
N VAL A 113 7.63 -0.03 -15.06
CA VAL A 113 6.45 0.34 -14.27
C VAL A 113 5.73 1.53 -14.89
N GLU A 114 6.46 2.60 -15.23
CA GLU A 114 5.88 3.79 -15.86
C GLU A 114 5.23 3.48 -17.21
N SER A 115 5.79 2.54 -17.98
CA SER A 115 5.23 2.17 -19.28
C SER A 115 3.89 1.44 -19.19
N THR A 116 3.52 0.90 -18.03
CA THR A 116 2.19 0.31 -17.83
C THR A 116 1.07 1.35 -17.91
N TYR A 117 1.35 2.61 -17.58
CA TYR A 117 0.38 3.71 -17.71
C TYR A 117 0.15 4.15 -19.16
N LEU A 118 0.99 3.72 -20.12
CA LEU A 118 0.82 3.97 -21.56
C LEU A 118 -0.14 2.95 -22.22
N ILE A 119 -0.52 1.90 -21.52
CA ILE A 119 -1.55 0.97 -21.98
C ILE A 119 -2.89 1.67 -21.81
N PRO A 120 -3.80 1.67 -22.82
CA PRO A 120 -5.01 2.49 -22.80
C PRO A 120 -6.12 1.89 -21.91
N PHE A 121 -5.79 1.67 -20.63
CA PHE A 121 -6.77 1.36 -19.61
C PHE A 121 -7.59 2.58 -19.25
N THR A 122 -8.83 2.37 -18.83
CA THR A 122 -9.47 3.35 -17.96
C THR A 122 -8.89 3.20 -16.56
N ILE A 123 -8.44 4.30 -15.98
CA ILE A 123 -7.75 4.31 -14.69
C ILE A 123 -8.67 4.84 -13.60
N ILE A 124 -8.71 4.12 -12.49
CA ILE A 124 -9.26 4.59 -11.22
C ILE A 124 -8.10 4.75 -10.26
N THR A 125 -8.11 5.78 -9.41
CA THR A 125 -7.08 5.99 -8.37
C THR A 125 -7.69 6.45 -7.05
N GLU A 126 -6.90 6.40 -5.99
CA GLU A 126 -7.33 6.62 -4.60
C GLU A 126 -6.88 7.96 -3.99
N ALA A 127 -6.05 8.74 -4.70
CA ALA A 127 -5.49 9.98 -4.18
C ALA A 127 -5.34 11.05 -5.27
N THR A 128 -5.55 12.30 -4.88
CA THR A 128 -5.50 13.48 -5.77
C THR A 128 -4.14 13.59 -6.45
N TRP A 129 -3.04 13.47 -5.72
CA TRP A 129 -1.70 13.57 -6.27
C TRP A 129 -1.39 12.50 -7.34
N ILE A 130 -1.99 11.29 -7.22
CA ILE A 130 -1.82 10.22 -8.22
C ILE A 130 -2.57 10.60 -9.49
N LYS A 131 -3.81 11.08 -9.36
CA LYS A 131 -4.62 11.58 -10.46
C LYS A 131 -3.86 12.66 -11.21
N GLU A 132 -3.44 13.72 -10.53
CA GLU A 132 -2.69 14.84 -11.11
C GLU A 132 -1.42 14.36 -11.81
N TYR A 133 -0.62 13.49 -11.19
CA TYR A 133 0.59 12.95 -11.82
C TYR A 133 0.30 12.21 -13.13
N LEU A 134 -0.77 11.40 -13.17
CA LEU A 134 -1.12 10.63 -14.36
C LEU A 134 -1.72 11.52 -15.47
N GLU A 135 -2.54 12.50 -15.11
CA GLU A 135 -3.14 13.46 -16.04
C GLU A 135 -2.06 14.37 -16.64
N GLU A 136 -1.21 14.96 -15.81
CA GLU A 136 -0.18 15.89 -16.27
C GLU A 136 0.90 15.21 -17.13
N LYS A 137 1.37 14.05 -16.66
CA LYS A 137 2.50 13.37 -17.30
C LYS A 137 2.12 12.55 -18.52
N TYR A 138 0.94 11.93 -18.51
CA TYR A 138 0.52 10.98 -19.55
C TYR A 138 -0.72 11.43 -20.33
N ASN A 139 -1.29 12.57 -19.97
CA ASN A 139 -2.52 13.11 -20.58
C ASN A 139 -3.68 12.08 -20.54
N LEU A 140 -3.87 11.48 -19.36
CA LEU A 140 -4.90 10.46 -19.13
C LEU A 140 -6.13 11.09 -18.48
N ASP A 141 -7.30 10.53 -18.73
CA ASP A 141 -8.51 10.82 -17.95
C ASP A 141 -8.63 9.82 -16.80
N VAL A 142 -8.49 10.32 -15.56
CA VAL A 142 -8.37 9.47 -14.36
C VAL A 142 -9.55 9.68 -13.41
N LEU A 143 -10.24 8.62 -13.07
CA LEU A 143 -11.33 8.63 -12.09
C LEU A 143 -10.76 8.58 -10.67
N LEU A 144 -11.12 9.55 -9.83
CA LEU A 144 -10.67 9.64 -8.44
C LEU A 144 -11.73 9.12 -7.48
N VAL A 145 -11.34 8.19 -6.62
CA VAL A 145 -12.16 7.68 -5.51
C VAL A 145 -11.29 7.59 -4.27
N HIS A 146 -11.42 8.53 -3.35
CA HIS A 146 -10.67 8.49 -2.10
C HIS A 146 -11.04 7.28 -1.26
N ASN A 147 -10.05 6.69 -0.60
CA ASN A 147 -10.26 5.61 0.37
C ASN A 147 -11.03 6.12 1.59
N GLY A 148 -11.88 5.27 2.14
CA GLY A 148 -12.59 5.55 3.36
C GLY A 148 -11.82 5.15 4.62
N ILE A 149 -12.43 5.40 5.79
CA ILE A 149 -12.00 4.89 7.09
C ILE A 149 -13.01 3.86 7.59
N ARG A 150 -12.53 2.80 8.25
CA ARG A 150 -13.35 1.88 9.06
C ARG A 150 -13.78 2.58 10.35
N LYS A 151 -14.78 3.50 10.25
CA LYS A 151 -15.32 4.24 11.41
C LYS A 151 -15.99 3.33 12.44
N ASP A 152 -16.33 2.09 12.05
CA ASP A 152 -16.81 1.02 12.91
C ASP A 152 -15.69 0.38 13.77
N ILE A 153 -14.44 0.50 13.36
CA ILE A 153 -13.25 -0.05 14.06
C ILE A 153 -12.42 1.07 14.69
N TYR A 154 -12.05 2.06 13.88
CA TYR A 154 -11.28 3.22 14.31
C TYR A 154 -12.22 4.28 14.87
N GLN A 155 -12.24 4.42 16.18
CA GLN A 155 -13.10 5.37 16.92
C GLN A 155 -12.47 5.72 18.28
N LEU A 156 -12.94 6.79 18.90
CA LEU A 156 -12.40 7.29 20.16
C LEU A 156 -12.64 6.33 21.33
N GLU A 157 -13.80 5.69 21.35
CA GLU A 157 -14.22 4.74 22.35
C GLU A 157 -13.64 3.35 22.07
N GLY A 158 -13.49 2.56 23.12
CA GLY A 158 -13.04 1.17 23.06
C GLY A 158 -11.79 0.89 23.87
N ASP A 159 -11.33 -0.34 23.80
CA ASP A 159 -10.19 -0.81 24.58
C ASP A 159 -8.90 -0.03 24.29
N ARG A 160 -8.14 0.16 25.36
CA ARG A 160 -6.81 0.75 25.35
C ARG A 160 -5.86 -0.08 26.17
N TYR A 161 -4.59 -0.03 25.84
CA TYR A 161 -3.54 -0.49 26.73
C TYR A 161 -3.32 0.54 27.83
N GLU A 162 -3.01 0.06 29.03
CA GLU A 162 -2.62 0.91 30.14
C GLU A 162 -1.53 1.91 29.71
N LYS A 163 -1.66 3.16 30.11
CA LYS A 163 -0.74 4.22 29.76
C LYS A 163 -0.11 4.77 31.01
N SER A 164 1.23 4.71 31.08
CA SER A 164 2.01 5.53 32.01
C SER A 164 1.83 7.01 31.69
N LYS A 165 2.18 7.88 32.62
CA LYS A 165 2.19 9.33 32.37
C LYS A 165 3.29 9.63 31.33
N GLY A 166 2.96 10.46 30.34
CA GLY A 166 3.92 10.93 29.38
C GLY A 166 3.49 10.77 27.91
N LEU A 167 4.39 11.12 27.00
CA LEU A 167 4.18 11.05 25.56
C LEU A 167 4.52 9.65 25.04
N ARG A 168 3.50 8.94 24.57
CA ARG A 168 3.67 7.66 23.86
C ARG A 168 3.55 7.89 22.37
N ILE A 169 4.60 7.55 21.63
CA ILE A 169 4.61 7.62 20.16
C ILE A 169 4.56 6.24 19.54
N LEU A 170 3.95 6.16 18.37
CA LEU A 170 3.86 4.96 17.55
C LEU A 170 4.67 5.14 16.28
N VAL A 171 5.59 4.24 16.00
CA VAL A 171 6.19 4.08 14.67
C VAL A 171 5.44 2.99 13.94
N GLU A 172 5.02 3.24 12.70
CA GLU A 172 4.20 2.28 11.94
C GLU A 172 4.84 1.98 10.56
N GLY A 173 4.82 0.70 10.18
CA GLY A 173 5.19 0.21 8.86
C GLY A 173 6.10 -1.01 8.88
N PRO A 174 6.28 -1.66 7.70
CA PRO A 174 7.22 -2.77 7.53
C PRO A 174 8.66 -2.29 7.65
N VAL A 175 9.47 -3.00 8.46
CA VAL A 175 10.87 -2.63 8.72
C VAL A 175 11.82 -2.96 7.57
N ASP A 176 11.41 -3.86 6.70
CA ASP A 176 12.17 -4.37 5.55
C ASP A 176 11.84 -3.68 4.22
N VAL A 177 10.93 -2.70 4.22
CA VAL A 177 10.55 -1.92 3.04
C VAL A 177 11.26 -0.55 3.06
N PRO A 178 12.26 -0.32 2.19
CA PRO A 178 13.13 0.85 2.27
C PRO A 178 12.40 2.20 2.22
N PHE A 179 11.40 2.35 1.33
CA PHE A 179 10.68 3.61 1.18
C PHE A 179 9.70 3.92 2.34
N LYS A 180 9.40 2.94 3.19
CA LYS A 180 8.63 3.16 4.44
C LYS A 180 9.51 3.71 5.56
N ASN A 181 10.83 3.65 5.44
CA ASN A 181 11.82 4.35 6.27
C ASN A 181 11.73 4.06 7.78
N VAL A 182 11.15 2.92 8.16
CA VAL A 182 10.90 2.56 9.57
C VAL A 182 12.18 2.52 10.42
N PRO A 183 13.32 1.93 9.97
CA PRO A 183 14.55 1.93 10.75
C PRO A 183 15.07 3.33 11.10
N LYS A 184 14.96 4.29 10.14
CA LYS A 184 15.36 5.68 10.37
C LYS A 184 14.38 6.37 11.33
N THR A 185 13.08 6.15 11.16
CA THR A 185 12.03 6.69 12.05
C THR A 185 12.28 6.25 13.50
N ILE A 186 12.57 4.97 13.73
CA ILE A 186 12.94 4.44 15.05
C ILE A 186 14.20 5.11 15.59
N LYS A 187 15.23 5.28 14.75
CA LYS A 187 16.46 5.96 15.14
C LYS A 187 16.21 7.38 15.63
N LEU A 188 15.32 8.13 14.98
CA LEU A 188 14.98 9.50 15.37
C LEU A 188 14.10 9.53 16.63
N ALA A 189 13.10 8.65 16.71
CA ALA A 189 12.27 8.49 17.89
C ALA A 189 13.12 8.24 19.15
N LYS A 190 14.13 7.38 19.06
CA LYS A 190 15.07 7.09 20.16
C LYS A 190 15.99 8.25 20.55
N LYS A 191 16.20 9.23 19.69
CA LYS A 191 16.97 10.44 19.98
C LYS A 191 16.09 11.53 20.60
N SER A 192 14.78 11.39 20.56
CA SER A 192 13.83 12.31 21.15
C SER A 192 13.61 12.02 22.64
N ASN A 193 12.87 12.90 23.29
CA ASN A 193 12.47 12.77 24.70
C ASN A 193 11.13 12.03 24.88
N ALA A 194 10.63 11.27 23.89
CA ALA A 194 9.41 10.48 24.07
C ALA A 194 9.56 9.52 25.28
N ASP A 195 8.46 9.33 26.02
CA ASP A 195 8.48 8.46 27.20
C ASP A 195 8.32 6.99 26.84
N GLU A 196 7.52 6.70 25.81
CA GLU A 196 7.37 5.35 25.28
C GLU A 196 7.38 5.38 23.76
N ILE A 197 8.05 4.39 23.15
CA ILE A 197 8.13 4.20 21.69
C ILE A 197 7.61 2.81 21.35
N TRP A 198 6.48 2.77 20.67
CA TRP A 198 5.89 1.53 20.18
C TRP A 198 6.12 1.34 18.68
N LEU A 199 6.11 0.10 18.23
CA LEU A 199 6.24 -0.26 16.82
C LEU A 199 5.07 -1.17 16.41
N LEU A 200 4.34 -0.75 15.40
CA LEU A 200 3.36 -1.57 14.68
C LEU A 200 3.92 -1.93 13.31
N SER A 201 4.07 -3.22 13.02
CA SER A 201 4.69 -3.66 11.77
C SER A 201 4.00 -4.85 11.13
N SER A 202 3.88 -4.81 9.80
CA SER A 202 3.52 -5.97 8.99
C SER A 202 4.70 -6.91 8.70
N SER A 203 5.94 -6.51 9.02
CA SER A 203 7.09 -7.43 8.98
C SER A 203 7.06 -8.36 10.18
N LYS A 204 7.48 -9.63 9.98
CA LYS A 204 7.49 -10.66 11.04
C LYS A 204 8.66 -10.44 12.00
N ILE A 205 8.42 -9.67 13.05
CA ILE A 205 9.41 -9.33 14.08
C ILE A 205 8.84 -9.52 15.49
N LYS A 206 9.66 -10.00 16.42
CA LYS A 206 9.26 -10.20 17.83
C LYS A 206 9.75 -9.07 18.73
N LYS A 207 10.93 -8.52 18.45
CA LYS A 207 11.59 -7.48 19.24
C LYS A 207 12.38 -6.55 18.31
N TYR A 208 12.50 -5.29 18.68
CA TYR A 208 13.35 -4.31 18.01
C TYR A 208 14.13 -3.50 19.08
N LYS A 209 15.43 -3.34 18.91
CA LYS A 209 16.28 -2.70 19.93
C LYS A 209 15.85 -1.24 20.20
N GLY A 210 15.50 -0.95 21.45
CA GLY A 210 15.10 0.39 21.90
C GLY A 210 13.67 0.76 21.53
N ILE A 211 12.80 -0.24 21.37
CA ILE A 211 11.36 -0.13 21.28
C ILE A 211 10.77 -0.81 22.52
N ASP A 212 9.85 -0.11 23.19
CA ASP A 212 9.24 -0.59 24.43
C ASP A 212 8.24 -1.72 24.16
N ARG A 213 7.49 -1.62 23.05
CA ARG A 213 6.54 -2.65 22.65
C ARG A 213 6.47 -2.80 21.13
N VAL A 214 6.47 -4.05 20.68
CA VAL A 214 6.37 -4.42 19.26
C VAL A 214 5.09 -5.19 19.02
N PHE A 215 4.32 -4.73 18.03
CA PHE A 215 3.15 -5.41 17.50
C PHE A 215 3.43 -5.82 16.06
N SER A 216 3.32 -7.10 15.79
CA SER A 216 3.66 -7.65 14.48
C SER A 216 2.57 -8.60 14.01
N HIS A 217 2.08 -8.44 12.80
CA HIS A 217 1.05 -9.29 12.20
C HIS A 217 -0.24 -9.34 13.03
N VAL A 218 -0.66 -8.22 13.59
CA VAL A 218 -1.91 -8.14 14.36
C VAL A 218 -3.13 -7.95 13.45
N PRO A 219 -4.31 -8.42 13.84
CA PRO A 219 -5.54 -8.19 13.10
C PRO A 219 -5.95 -6.71 13.15
N ILE A 220 -6.76 -6.27 12.19
CA ILE A 220 -7.19 -4.88 12.06
C ILE A 220 -7.88 -4.33 13.33
N THR A 221 -8.64 -5.17 14.03
CA THR A 221 -9.31 -4.80 15.29
C THR A 221 -8.32 -4.46 16.41
N GLU A 222 -7.16 -5.14 16.44
CA GLU A 222 -6.10 -4.84 17.41
C GLU A 222 -5.36 -3.55 17.06
N VAL A 223 -5.26 -3.19 15.77
CA VAL A 223 -4.64 -1.94 15.31
C VAL A 223 -5.35 -0.73 15.92
N ALA A 224 -6.67 -0.71 15.96
CA ALA A 224 -7.43 0.38 16.57
C ALA A 224 -7.13 0.54 18.07
N LYS A 225 -6.99 -0.56 18.81
CA LYS A 225 -6.59 -0.53 20.22
C LYS A 225 -5.19 0.05 20.41
N ILE A 226 -4.25 -0.28 19.53
CA ILE A 226 -2.89 0.26 19.55
C ILE A 226 -2.93 1.77 19.29
N TYR A 227 -3.66 2.21 18.27
CA TYR A 227 -3.81 3.63 17.92
C TYR A 227 -4.42 4.43 19.09
N ARG A 228 -5.52 3.97 19.67
CA ARG A 228 -6.14 4.61 20.85
C ARG A 228 -5.22 4.72 22.06
N SER A 229 -4.18 3.89 22.10
CA SER A 229 -3.22 3.85 23.22
C SER A 229 -2.04 4.79 23.02
N CYS A 230 -1.87 5.40 21.84
CA CYS A 230 -0.77 6.29 21.51
C CYS A 230 -1.25 7.73 21.29
N ASP A 231 -0.35 8.70 21.49
CA ASP A 231 -0.66 10.12 21.29
C ASP A 231 -0.35 10.59 19.88
N VAL A 232 0.74 10.07 19.31
CA VAL A 232 1.29 10.53 18.03
C VAL A 232 1.78 9.34 17.21
N ILE A 233 1.36 9.25 15.97
CA ILE A 233 2.02 8.40 14.99
C ILE A 233 3.19 9.15 14.34
N VAL A 234 4.38 8.57 14.36
CA VAL A 234 5.56 9.10 13.65
C VAL A 234 5.81 8.21 12.43
N LYS A 235 5.52 8.74 11.25
CA LYS A 235 5.60 7.99 10.00
C LYS A 235 6.33 8.78 8.93
N LEU A 236 7.62 8.44 8.73
CA LEU A 236 8.56 9.19 7.89
C LEU A 236 8.82 8.50 6.54
N SER A 237 7.77 8.00 5.92
CA SER A 237 7.82 7.36 4.61
C SER A 237 8.31 8.33 3.54
N TYR A 238 8.92 7.80 2.47
CA TYR A 238 9.35 8.57 1.29
C TYR A 238 8.32 8.56 0.16
N VAL A 239 7.44 7.57 0.15
CA VAL A 239 6.37 7.43 -0.84
C VAL A 239 5.16 6.79 -0.16
N GLU A 240 3.99 7.35 -0.38
CA GLU A 240 2.69 6.77 -0.02
C GLU A 240 1.73 6.90 -1.23
N GLY A 241 0.63 6.13 -1.20
CA GLY A 241 -0.53 6.36 -2.05
C GLY A 241 -1.48 7.34 -1.36
N MET A 242 -2.67 6.88 -0.97
CA MET A 242 -3.45 7.54 0.07
C MET A 242 -2.83 7.18 1.43
N PHE A 243 -2.48 8.20 2.21
CA PHE A 243 -1.71 8.04 3.44
C PHE A 243 -2.61 7.60 4.63
N GLY A 244 -3.13 6.36 4.62
CA GLY A 244 -4.15 5.85 5.54
C GLY A 244 -3.82 5.88 7.04
N PRO A 245 -2.68 5.34 7.52
CA PRO A 245 -2.41 5.16 8.93
C PRO A 245 -2.51 6.42 9.82
N PRO A 246 -2.04 7.60 9.41
CA PRO A 246 -2.26 8.82 10.21
C PRO A 246 -3.74 9.21 10.30
N LEU A 247 -4.53 8.98 9.27
CA LEU A 247 -5.97 9.28 9.28
C LEU A 247 -6.73 8.34 10.23
N GLU A 248 -6.37 7.06 10.26
CA GLU A 248 -6.88 6.08 11.21
C GLU A 248 -6.48 6.45 12.65
N MET A 249 -5.24 6.92 12.84
CA MET A 249 -4.76 7.44 14.12
C MET A 249 -5.56 8.66 14.58
N PHE A 250 -5.89 9.57 13.65
CA PHE A 250 -6.74 10.75 13.94
C PHE A 250 -8.11 10.31 14.46
N HIS A 251 -8.69 9.29 13.83
CA HIS A 251 -9.99 8.75 14.24
C HIS A 251 -9.94 8.06 15.62
N CYS A 252 -8.76 7.60 16.05
CA CYS A 252 -8.51 7.02 17.36
C CYS A 252 -8.07 8.06 18.43
N GLY A 253 -8.09 9.34 18.10
CA GLY A 253 -7.80 10.42 19.04
C GLY A 253 -6.33 10.80 19.15
N GLY A 254 -5.49 10.41 18.21
CA GLY A 254 -4.10 10.84 18.13
C GLY A 254 -3.86 11.90 17.06
N THR A 255 -2.60 12.27 16.87
CA THR A 255 -2.10 13.13 15.79
C THR A 255 -0.90 12.53 15.11
N ALA A 256 -0.29 13.21 14.13
CA ALA A 256 0.80 12.68 13.33
C ALA A 256 2.01 13.61 13.25
N ILE A 257 3.21 13.01 13.16
CA ILE A 257 4.42 13.65 12.66
C ILE A 257 4.85 12.89 11.40
N THR A 258 4.96 13.58 10.28
CA THR A 258 5.33 12.98 8.99
C THR A 258 6.35 13.84 8.26
N TYR A 259 7.00 13.27 7.24
CA TYR A 259 7.65 14.07 6.22
C TYR A 259 6.60 14.68 5.28
N ASN A 260 7.01 15.69 4.50
CA ASN A 260 6.31 16.11 3.31
C ASN A 260 6.38 14.96 2.28
N VAL A 261 5.49 13.98 2.41
CA VAL A 261 5.38 12.77 1.59
C VAL A 261 4.13 12.86 0.71
N THR A 262 4.16 12.21 -0.44
CA THR A 262 2.98 12.13 -1.33
C THR A 262 1.75 11.63 -0.55
N GLY A 263 0.60 12.26 -0.77
CA GLY A 263 -0.69 11.90 -0.17
C GLY A 263 -0.91 12.36 1.27
N HIS A 264 0.08 13.03 1.91
CA HIS A 264 -0.16 13.59 3.25
C HIS A 264 -1.12 14.79 3.19
N ASP A 265 -1.03 15.59 2.15
CA ASP A 265 -1.76 16.83 1.93
C ASP A 265 -3.22 16.62 1.53
N GLU A 266 -3.66 15.37 1.35
CA GLU A 266 -5.08 15.05 1.23
C GLU A 266 -5.88 15.48 2.48
N TYR A 267 -5.26 15.46 3.66
CA TYR A 267 -5.94 15.75 4.93
C TYR A 267 -5.03 16.28 6.05
N ILE A 268 -3.70 16.18 5.95
CA ILE A 268 -2.78 16.70 7.00
C ILE A 268 -2.41 18.14 6.68
N VAL A 269 -2.77 19.05 7.58
CA VAL A 269 -2.41 20.47 7.53
C VAL A 269 -1.37 20.75 8.60
N ASN A 270 -0.15 21.12 8.18
CA ASN A 270 0.96 21.35 9.10
C ASN A 270 0.65 22.38 10.18
N GLY A 271 0.89 22.03 11.44
CA GLY A 271 0.64 22.89 12.62
C GLY A 271 -0.83 22.98 13.04
N VAL A 272 -1.76 22.40 12.27
CA VAL A 272 -3.21 22.40 12.54
C VAL A 272 -3.66 21.07 13.13
N ASN A 273 -3.56 19.96 12.39
CA ASN A 273 -3.99 18.62 12.79
C ASN A 273 -2.86 17.57 12.80
N GLY A 274 -1.65 17.99 12.42
CA GLY A 274 -0.43 17.20 12.42
C GLY A 274 0.78 18.10 12.24
N LEU A 275 1.98 17.51 12.26
CA LEU A 275 3.24 18.21 12.03
C LEU A 275 3.95 17.58 10.83
N VAL A 276 4.28 18.41 9.85
CA VAL A 276 4.91 18.00 8.60
C VAL A 276 6.33 18.53 8.55
N ALA A 277 7.31 17.65 8.69
CA ALA A 277 8.72 18.00 8.58
C ALA A 277 9.19 17.96 7.11
N LYS A 278 10.16 18.79 6.80
CA LYS A 278 10.85 18.68 5.51
C LYS A 278 11.48 17.29 5.38
N ARG A 279 11.43 16.72 4.18
CA ARG A 279 12.03 15.42 3.91
C ARG A 279 13.52 15.41 4.31
N ASP A 280 13.90 14.38 5.10
CA ASP A 280 15.26 14.18 5.66
C ASP A 280 15.73 15.23 6.67
N ASP A 281 14.88 16.15 7.11
CA ASP A 281 15.17 17.04 8.23
C ASP A 281 14.98 16.29 9.56
N GLU A 282 16.05 15.58 9.95
CA GLU A 282 16.05 14.74 11.16
C GLU A 282 15.89 15.57 12.43
N GLU A 283 16.49 16.76 12.46
CA GLU A 283 16.44 17.66 13.62
C GLU A 283 15.02 18.19 13.84
N GLN A 284 14.34 18.59 12.76
CA GLN A 284 12.96 19.05 12.82
C GLN A 284 12.02 17.98 13.40
N VAL A 285 12.18 16.72 12.99
CA VAL A 285 11.39 15.61 13.53
C VAL A 285 11.61 15.44 15.03
N ILE A 286 12.87 15.43 15.49
CA ILE A 286 13.21 15.31 16.92
C ILE A 286 12.63 16.48 17.69
N ASN A 287 12.76 17.70 17.17
CA ASN A 287 12.24 18.93 17.79
C ASN A 287 10.71 18.89 17.88
N TYR A 288 10.01 18.38 16.89
CA TYR A 288 8.55 18.20 16.94
C TYR A 288 8.13 17.22 18.04
N ILE A 289 8.79 16.07 18.18
CA ILE A 289 8.46 15.11 19.26
C ILE A 289 8.73 15.77 20.64
N ASN A 290 9.86 16.43 20.81
CA ASN A 290 10.24 17.08 22.05
C ASN A 290 9.30 18.23 22.41
N MET A 291 8.88 19.01 21.43
CA MET A 291 7.90 20.08 21.58
C MET A 291 6.53 19.55 22.06
N LEU A 292 6.05 18.45 21.43
CA LEU A 292 4.77 17.86 21.86
C LEU A 292 4.84 17.28 23.27
N LYS A 293 6.00 16.76 23.71
CA LYS A 293 6.19 16.33 25.09
C LYS A 293 6.17 17.50 26.08
N SER A 294 6.82 18.60 25.74
CA SER A 294 6.94 19.78 26.63
C SER A 294 5.72 20.69 26.59
N ASN A 295 4.85 20.56 25.59
CA ASN A 295 3.65 21.37 25.41
C ASN A 295 2.39 20.51 25.22
N PRO A 296 1.81 20.02 26.33
CA PRO A 296 0.59 19.20 26.28
C PRO A 296 -0.61 19.92 25.67
N GLU A 297 -0.71 21.25 25.81
CA GLU A 297 -1.79 22.04 25.22
C GLU A 297 -1.73 22.01 23.69
N LYS A 298 -0.52 22.16 23.13
CA LYS A 298 -0.33 22.05 21.67
C LYS A 298 -0.63 20.64 21.16
N LEU A 299 -0.22 19.62 21.91
CA LEU A 299 -0.56 18.23 21.57
C LEU A 299 -2.07 18.03 21.53
N GLU A 300 -2.78 18.49 22.56
CA GLU A 300 -4.23 18.34 22.62
C GLU A 300 -4.94 19.13 21.50
N GLN A 301 -4.48 20.35 21.21
CA GLN A 301 -5.00 21.14 20.09
C GLN A 301 -4.89 20.38 18.75
N LEU A 302 -3.72 19.79 18.47
CA LEU A 302 -3.51 19.01 17.23
C LEU A 302 -4.43 17.79 17.20
N LYS A 303 -4.58 17.08 18.32
CA LYS A 303 -5.47 15.91 18.44
C LYS A 303 -6.93 16.28 18.18
N GLN A 304 -7.42 17.35 18.75
CA GLN A 304 -8.81 17.81 18.56
C GLN A 304 -9.08 18.17 17.08
N ASN A 305 -8.14 18.87 16.45
CA ASN A 305 -8.26 19.18 15.02
C ASN A 305 -8.14 17.92 14.15
N ALA A 306 -7.29 16.96 14.53
CA ALA A 306 -7.16 15.67 13.84
C ALA A 306 -8.46 14.86 13.90
N ILE A 307 -9.12 14.81 15.08
CA ILE A 307 -10.43 14.18 15.25
C ILE A 307 -11.47 14.85 14.35
N LYS A 308 -11.48 16.17 14.28
CA LYS A 308 -12.41 16.91 13.40
C LYS A 308 -12.19 16.50 11.93
N THR A 309 -10.94 16.51 11.45
CA THR A 309 -10.60 16.08 10.10
C THR A 309 -11.06 14.65 9.82
N ALA A 310 -10.82 13.71 10.74
CA ALA A 310 -11.23 12.33 10.59
C ALA A 310 -12.74 12.14 10.55
N ASN A 311 -13.48 12.91 11.36
CA ASN A 311 -14.94 12.87 11.37
C ASN A 311 -15.55 13.37 10.05
N GLU A 312 -14.93 14.36 9.43
CA GLU A 312 -15.34 14.93 8.14
C GLU A 312 -14.96 14.02 6.95
N TRP A 313 -13.99 13.11 7.12
CA TRP A 313 -13.58 12.17 6.07
C TRP A 313 -14.64 11.11 5.82
N ILE A 314 -14.72 10.61 4.59
CA ILE A 314 -15.68 9.56 4.20
C ILE A 314 -15.36 8.22 4.88
N ASP A 315 -16.38 7.41 5.11
CA ASP A 315 -16.21 6.03 5.52
C ASP A 315 -16.02 5.08 4.32
N TRP A 316 -15.74 3.81 4.61
CA TRP A 316 -15.56 2.82 3.55
C TRP A 316 -16.87 2.44 2.86
N GLU A 317 -18.05 2.65 3.46
CA GLU A 317 -19.32 2.42 2.77
C GLU A 317 -19.49 3.41 1.63
N GLU A 318 -19.34 4.71 1.91
CA GLU A 318 -19.42 5.75 0.90
C GLU A 318 -18.31 5.62 -0.15
N SER A 319 -17.07 5.39 0.26
CA SER A 319 -15.94 5.17 -0.64
C SER A 319 -16.20 4.02 -1.61
N SER A 320 -16.74 2.90 -1.10
CA SER A 320 -17.00 1.72 -1.94
C SER A 320 -18.22 1.88 -2.86
N ILE A 321 -19.20 2.70 -2.51
CA ILE A 321 -20.28 3.10 -3.42
C ILE A 321 -19.67 3.90 -4.57
N ARG A 322 -18.90 4.94 -4.27
CA ARG A 322 -18.20 5.78 -5.27
C ARG A 322 -17.27 4.96 -6.18
N PHE A 323 -16.59 3.94 -5.60
CA PHE A 323 -15.76 3.02 -6.39
C PHE A 323 -16.60 2.20 -7.37
N GLY A 324 -17.74 1.67 -6.93
CA GLY A 324 -18.68 0.96 -7.78
C GLY A 324 -19.17 1.84 -8.96
N GLU A 325 -19.60 3.07 -8.67
CA GLU A 325 -20.02 4.05 -9.68
C GLU A 325 -18.89 4.38 -10.67
N ALA A 326 -17.68 4.63 -10.15
CA ALA A 326 -16.51 4.86 -10.98
C ALA A 326 -16.17 3.66 -11.86
N LEU A 327 -16.33 2.43 -11.33
CA LEU A 327 -16.08 1.21 -12.08
C LEU A 327 -17.13 1.01 -13.19
N TYR A 328 -18.40 1.29 -12.93
CA TYR A 328 -19.45 1.26 -13.97
C TYR A 328 -19.12 2.24 -15.10
N LYS A 329 -18.75 3.48 -14.74
CA LYS A 329 -18.28 4.49 -15.70
C LYS A 329 -17.03 4.04 -16.47
N ALA A 330 -16.06 3.44 -15.77
CA ALA A 330 -14.83 2.94 -16.36
C ALA A 330 -15.10 1.81 -17.38
N VAL A 331 -16.07 0.95 -17.11
CA VAL A 331 -16.49 -0.12 -18.04
C VAL A 331 -17.04 0.45 -19.35
N GLU A 332 -17.82 1.52 -19.28
CA GLU A 332 -18.35 2.20 -20.48
C GLU A 332 -17.23 2.92 -21.28
N MET A 333 -16.22 3.44 -20.61
CA MET A 333 -15.10 4.15 -21.22
C MET A 333 -14.03 3.20 -21.80
N SER A 334 -13.92 1.97 -21.26
CA SER A 334 -12.86 1.03 -21.62
C SER A 334 -12.99 0.54 -23.05
N LYS A 335 -11.92 0.71 -23.83
CA LYS A 335 -11.85 0.30 -25.25
C LYS A 335 -10.77 -0.73 -25.52
N VAL A 336 -9.93 -1.05 -24.53
CA VAL A 336 -8.80 -1.97 -24.70
C VAL A 336 -9.30 -3.42 -24.75
N THR A 337 -8.77 -4.19 -25.67
CA THR A 337 -9.13 -5.60 -25.86
C THR A 337 -8.14 -6.53 -25.14
N GLN A 338 -8.57 -7.76 -24.87
CA GLN A 338 -7.71 -8.81 -24.30
C GLN A 338 -6.46 -9.07 -25.12
N GLU A 339 -6.60 -9.07 -26.46
CA GLU A 339 -5.51 -9.30 -27.38
C GLU A 339 -4.50 -8.14 -27.36
N GLU A 340 -4.96 -6.91 -27.36
CA GLU A 340 -4.07 -5.73 -27.22
C GLU A 340 -3.29 -5.77 -25.91
N LEU A 341 -3.94 -6.14 -24.80
CA LEU A 341 -3.28 -6.29 -23.50
C LEU A 341 -2.19 -7.33 -23.53
N LYS A 342 -2.46 -8.50 -24.13
CA LYS A 342 -1.49 -9.55 -24.32
C LYS A 342 -0.28 -9.09 -25.13
N HIS A 343 -0.53 -8.42 -26.27
CA HIS A 343 0.53 -7.94 -27.15
C HIS A 343 1.35 -6.82 -26.52
N LYS A 344 0.68 -5.80 -25.98
CA LYS A 344 1.36 -4.66 -25.33
C LYS A 344 2.13 -5.10 -24.09
N GLY A 345 1.53 -5.93 -23.23
CA GLY A 345 2.20 -6.48 -22.04
C GLY A 345 3.44 -7.29 -22.41
N LYS A 346 3.32 -8.18 -23.42
CA LYS A 346 4.47 -8.95 -23.90
C LYS A 346 5.56 -8.04 -24.45
N PHE A 347 5.23 -7.06 -25.28
CA PHE A 347 6.19 -6.12 -25.86
C PHE A 347 6.97 -5.37 -24.78
N LEU A 348 6.28 -4.79 -23.79
CA LEU A 348 6.90 -4.06 -22.69
C LEU A 348 7.81 -4.93 -21.85
N PHE A 349 7.37 -6.16 -21.57
CA PHE A 349 8.17 -7.10 -20.78
C PHE A 349 9.41 -7.58 -21.55
N ASP A 350 9.29 -7.91 -22.83
CA ASP A 350 10.41 -8.32 -23.68
C ASP A 350 11.44 -7.18 -23.84
N TYR A 351 10.97 -5.93 -23.99
CA TYR A 351 11.84 -4.76 -24.00
C TYR A 351 12.61 -4.58 -22.69
N TYR A 352 11.93 -4.72 -21.55
CA TYR A 352 12.57 -4.69 -20.23
C TYR A 352 13.64 -5.78 -20.09
N VAL A 353 13.33 -7.01 -20.46
CA VAL A 353 14.27 -8.15 -20.42
C VAL A 353 15.50 -7.87 -21.30
N ALA A 354 15.31 -7.35 -22.50
CA ALA A 354 16.42 -7.00 -23.39
C ALA A 354 17.31 -5.89 -22.81
N ALA A 355 16.70 -4.84 -22.23
CA ALA A 355 17.42 -3.74 -21.60
C ALA A 355 18.21 -4.20 -20.37
N GLU A 356 17.61 -5.02 -19.48
CA GLU A 356 18.30 -5.58 -18.33
C GLU A 356 19.44 -6.52 -18.71
N ARG A 357 19.26 -7.35 -19.73
CA ARG A 357 20.34 -8.22 -20.26
C ARG A 357 21.52 -7.38 -20.74
N LYS A 358 21.25 -6.29 -21.49
CA LYS A 358 22.30 -5.36 -21.95
C LYS A 358 23.04 -4.74 -20.76
N ARG A 359 22.31 -4.27 -19.74
CA ARG A 359 22.88 -3.70 -18.52
C ARG A 359 23.76 -4.69 -17.78
N ILE A 360 23.29 -5.92 -17.57
CA ILE A 360 24.03 -6.98 -16.86
C ILE A 360 25.31 -7.34 -17.61
N ASN A 361 25.27 -7.41 -18.93
CA ASN A 361 26.43 -7.73 -19.77
C ASN A 361 27.49 -6.59 -19.76
N LEU A 362 27.08 -5.34 -19.52
CA LEU A 362 27.98 -4.20 -19.41
C LEU A 362 28.64 -4.08 -18.04
N VAL A 363 28.03 -4.64 -16.99
CA VAL A 363 28.58 -4.63 -15.62
C VAL A 363 29.43 -5.87 -15.43
N LYS A 364 30.77 -5.73 -15.59
CA LYS A 364 31.75 -6.81 -15.39
C LYS A 364 31.93 -7.23 -13.91
N ASP A 365 31.35 -6.52 -12.96
CA ASP A 365 31.51 -6.80 -11.52
C ASP A 365 30.54 -7.89 -11.05
N GLY A 366 31.13 -8.94 -10.45
CA GLY A 366 30.46 -10.12 -9.91
C GLY A 366 29.56 -9.87 -8.70
N ASN A 367 28.66 -8.93 -8.81
CA ASN A 367 27.68 -8.65 -7.75
C ASN A 367 26.61 -9.77 -7.76
N LEU A 368 26.44 -10.46 -6.62
CA LEU A 368 25.48 -11.53 -6.40
C LEU A 368 24.06 -11.18 -6.90
N ARG A 369 23.67 -9.90 -6.83
CA ARG A 369 22.39 -9.41 -7.34
C ARG A 369 22.26 -9.50 -8.86
N ASN A 370 23.33 -9.20 -9.59
CA ASN A 370 23.38 -9.33 -11.06
C ASN A 370 23.36 -10.80 -11.47
N LEU A 371 24.05 -11.66 -10.71
CA LEU A 371 24.00 -13.12 -10.92
C LEU A 371 22.60 -13.68 -10.66
N ALA A 372 21.91 -13.24 -9.60
CA ALA A 372 20.53 -13.63 -9.30
C ALA A 372 19.58 -13.23 -10.44
N LYS A 373 19.66 -11.98 -10.93
CA LYS A 373 18.87 -11.52 -12.09
C LYS A 373 19.22 -12.28 -13.36
N TYR A 374 20.49 -12.57 -13.61
CA TYR A 374 20.92 -13.38 -14.74
C TYR A 374 20.32 -14.79 -14.70
N ILE A 375 20.32 -15.45 -13.54
CA ILE A 375 19.70 -16.75 -13.34
C ILE A 375 18.19 -16.67 -13.54
N GLU A 376 17.54 -15.63 -13.03
CA GLU A 376 16.11 -15.37 -13.20
C GLU A 376 15.72 -15.29 -14.68
N PHE A 377 16.48 -14.58 -15.51
CA PHE A 377 16.22 -14.45 -16.94
C PHE A 377 16.59 -15.69 -17.76
N LYS A 378 17.64 -16.40 -17.38
CA LYS A 378 18.09 -17.61 -18.12
C LYS A 378 17.31 -18.86 -17.74
N CYS A 379 16.89 -18.97 -16.50
CA CYS A 379 16.28 -20.17 -15.92
C CYS A 379 15.10 -19.83 -14.99
N PRO A 380 14.00 -19.23 -15.46
CA PRO A 380 12.91 -18.74 -14.61
C PRO A 380 12.29 -19.84 -13.73
N ASN A 381 12.25 -21.09 -14.19
CA ASN A 381 11.73 -22.23 -13.42
C ASN A 381 12.68 -22.62 -12.26
N VAL A 382 13.98 -22.45 -12.44
CA VAL A 382 15.00 -22.71 -11.40
C VAL A 382 14.91 -21.62 -10.34
N THR A 383 14.77 -20.37 -10.74
CA THR A 383 14.61 -19.24 -9.80
C THR A 383 13.36 -19.41 -8.94
N ARG A 384 12.22 -19.78 -9.53
CA ARG A 384 11.00 -20.07 -8.76
C ARG A 384 11.20 -21.17 -7.73
N ARG A 385 11.95 -22.25 -8.06
CA ARG A 385 12.28 -23.34 -7.12
C ARG A 385 13.22 -22.86 -6.02
N ILE A 386 14.26 -22.09 -6.35
CA ILE A 386 15.21 -21.54 -5.41
C ILE A 386 14.49 -20.58 -4.42
N VAL A 387 13.63 -19.70 -4.91
CA VAL A 387 12.84 -18.80 -4.06
C VAL A 387 11.90 -19.57 -3.14
N LYS A 388 11.25 -20.66 -3.62
CA LYS A 388 10.45 -21.55 -2.74
C LYS A 388 11.29 -22.20 -1.65
N ILE A 389 12.49 -22.69 -1.97
CA ILE A 389 13.42 -23.32 -1.02
C ILE A 389 13.92 -22.27 -0.01
N LEU A 390 14.30 -21.09 -0.46
CA LEU A 390 14.81 -20.05 0.43
C LEU A 390 13.72 -19.49 1.36
N LYS A 391 12.47 -19.36 0.88
CA LYS A 391 11.32 -19.04 1.73
C LYS A 391 11.04 -20.13 2.78
N PHE A 392 11.23 -21.40 2.41
CA PHE A 392 11.09 -22.52 3.37
C PHE A 392 12.12 -22.44 4.52
N PHE A 393 13.34 -21.98 4.23
CA PHE A 393 14.38 -21.75 5.24
C PHE A 393 14.33 -20.38 5.90
N HIS A 394 13.23 -19.62 5.75
CA HIS A 394 13.05 -18.26 6.30
C HIS A 394 14.12 -17.24 5.85
N ILE A 395 14.79 -17.47 4.74
CA ILE A 395 15.73 -16.53 4.14
C ILE A 395 14.92 -15.61 3.23
N ASN A 396 14.65 -14.38 3.69
CA ASN A 396 13.97 -13.36 2.90
C ASN A 396 14.91 -12.84 1.81
N ILE A 397 14.75 -13.37 0.59
CA ILE A 397 15.29 -12.73 -0.60
C ILE A 397 14.11 -12.02 -1.28
N THR A 398 14.09 -10.72 -1.22
CA THR A 398 13.27 -9.90 -2.10
C THR A 398 13.82 -10.05 -3.52
N VAL A 399 13.27 -10.99 -4.27
CA VAL A 399 13.37 -10.98 -5.72
C VAL A 399 12.43 -9.88 -6.18
N SER A 400 13.03 -8.81 -6.67
CA SER A 400 12.34 -7.60 -7.18
C SER A 400 11.44 -7.93 -8.35
#